data_4dbdd2b5417192377e71b205438bc081
#
_entry.id   4dbdd2b5417192377e71b205438bc081
#
_cell.length_a   1.000
_cell.length_b   1.000
_cell.length_c   1.000
_cell.angle_alpha   90.00
_cell.angle_beta   90.00
_cell.angle_gamma   90.00
#
_symmetry.space_group_name_H-M   'P 1'
#
loop_
_entity.id
_entity.type
_entity.pdbx_description
1 polymer ?
#
loop_
_entity_poly.entity_id
_entity_poly.type
_entity_poly.pdbx_seq_one_letter_code
_entity_poly.pdbx_strand_id
1 'polypeptide(L)'
;MRVVAAIAFVSVIIAWNAPADAEMPAPTGVRTIVVSLDGTGDFTSIQEAVDSAKKGETVFLKPGAYPQDLTIHSKEGIKLVGAGVDQVTLLGHRDRVGVLHVGKWPYGATDIEITGLTVNDHGGHAVGIFNGKRITLRDLRVKGMLFGQQVQDVRIENCLIGGSETTGVQFADTQAVLIGNVIHDNDHGVNVAGKSEIRLERNVITRNLYEAVVIGDGGKAALISNTLVNNGRGAAFLGSSHNEVSGNIVSLNTIGFLIAPSSQTTLSFNGVFNKGGNYLKAGSPPREAPELKPESDIAADPRFVDAEHDDFRLRPDTTLLNKGPFPYLGARPPLPAPSSPHQ
;
A
#
# COMPACT_ATOMS: atom_id res chain seq x y z
N MET A 1 31.43 6.10 -20.69
CA MET A 1 31.54 6.89 -19.44
C MET A 1 30.18 7.44 -19.11
N ARG A 2 29.46 6.80 -18.22
CA ARG A 2 28.17 7.30 -17.70
C ARG A 2 28.46 8.06 -16.41
N VAL A 3 28.15 9.35 -16.41
CA VAL A 3 28.28 10.22 -15.25
C VAL A 3 27.10 9.89 -14.34
N VAL A 4 27.38 9.29 -13.19
CA VAL A 4 26.39 9.08 -12.12
C VAL A 4 26.32 10.40 -11.35
N ALA A 5 25.24 11.15 -11.58
CA ALA A 5 24.92 12.29 -10.73
C ALA A 5 24.33 11.76 -9.42
N ALA A 6 25.05 11.97 -8.33
CA ALA A 6 24.54 11.69 -6.99
C ALA A 6 23.49 12.74 -6.65
N ILE A 7 22.21 12.33 -6.69
CA ILE A 7 21.10 13.15 -6.19
C ILE A 7 21.02 12.92 -4.68
N ALA A 8 21.28 13.97 -3.92
CA ALA A 8 21.09 13.97 -2.48
C ALA A 8 19.59 13.89 -2.16
N PHE A 9 19.17 12.77 -1.59
CA PHE A 9 17.80 12.59 -1.11
C PHE A 9 17.59 13.46 0.15
N VAL A 10 16.86 14.54 0.01
CA VAL A 10 16.20 15.20 1.14
C VAL A 10 14.91 14.42 1.41
N SER A 11 14.97 13.47 2.32
CA SER A 11 13.79 12.80 2.83
C SER A 11 12.96 13.81 3.62
N VAL A 12 11.88 14.31 3.05
CA VAL A 12 10.83 14.97 3.84
C VAL A 12 10.20 13.88 4.70
N ILE A 13 10.71 13.75 5.90
CA ILE A 13 10.12 12.98 6.97
C ILE A 13 8.81 13.70 7.29
N ILE A 14 7.69 13.16 6.84
CA ILE A 14 6.40 13.48 7.46
C ILE A 14 6.57 12.99 8.89
N ALA A 15 6.82 13.94 9.81
CA ALA A 15 6.93 13.66 11.22
C ALA A 15 5.58 13.11 11.68
N TRP A 16 5.48 11.79 11.71
CA TRP A 16 4.46 11.10 12.47
C TRP A 16 4.87 11.27 13.93
N ASN A 17 4.27 12.21 14.63
CA ASN A 17 4.36 12.30 16.07
C ASN A 17 3.62 11.10 16.68
N ALA A 18 4.26 9.94 16.68
CA ALA A 18 3.92 8.92 17.65
C ALA A 18 4.38 9.42 19.02
N PRO A 19 3.56 9.35 20.07
CA PRO A 19 4.00 9.70 21.39
C PRO A 19 5.25 8.86 21.75
N ALA A 20 6.25 9.52 22.32
CA ALA A 20 7.55 8.92 22.67
C ALA A 20 7.47 7.87 23.79
N ASP A 21 6.30 7.67 24.37
CA ASP A 21 6.00 6.69 25.41
C ASP A 21 4.91 5.74 24.90
N ALA A 22 5.30 4.77 24.04
CA ALA A 22 4.47 3.59 23.85
C ALA A 22 4.57 2.75 25.15
N GLU A 23 3.78 3.12 26.15
CA GLU A 23 3.53 2.24 27.29
C GLU A 23 3.01 0.90 26.77
N MET A 24 3.60 -0.19 27.30
CA MET A 24 3.06 -1.53 27.07
C MET A 24 1.57 -1.51 27.38
N PRO A 25 0.70 -2.00 26.47
CA PRO A 25 -0.71 -2.11 26.77
C PRO A 25 -0.87 -2.88 28.09
N ALA A 26 -1.61 -2.29 29.03
CA ALA A 26 -1.90 -2.92 30.33
C ALA A 26 -2.51 -4.32 30.10
N PRO A 27 -2.14 -5.35 30.86
CA PRO A 27 -2.49 -6.73 30.61
C PRO A 27 -4.01 -6.93 30.77
N THR A 28 -4.72 -6.96 29.66
CA THR A 28 -6.08 -7.52 29.60
C THR A 28 -5.94 -9.04 29.61
N GLY A 29 -5.64 -9.69 30.71
CA GLY A 29 -5.68 -11.15 30.89
C GLY A 29 -5.01 -12.05 29.81
N VAL A 30 -4.51 -11.50 28.74
CA VAL A 30 -3.86 -12.16 27.60
C VAL A 30 -2.34 -12.02 27.73
N ARG A 31 -1.64 -13.14 27.65
CA ARG A 31 -0.16 -13.17 27.80
C ARG A 31 0.50 -12.41 26.64
N THR A 32 1.48 -11.57 26.99
CA THR A 32 2.43 -11.00 26.05
C THR A 32 3.77 -11.73 26.17
N ILE A 33 4.25 -12.25 25.04
CA ILE A 33 5.56 -12.91 24.91
C ILE A 33 6.53 -11.84 24.41
N VAL A 34 7.58 -11.57 25.14
CA VAL A 34 8.56 -10.52 24.81
C VAL A 34 9.77 -11.13 24.12
N VAL A 35 10.11 -10.61 22.94
CA VAL A 35 11.34 -10.97 22.21
C VAL A 35 12.35 -9.83 22.32
N SER A 36 13.58 -10.17 22.70
CA SER A 36 14.68 -9.20 22.83
C SER A 36 16.03 -9.84 22.48
N LEU A 37 16.80 -9.20 21.60
CA LEU A 37 18.11 -9.70 21.18
C LEU A 37 19.15 -9.76 22.31
N ASP A 38 18.99 -8.94 23.34
CA ASP A 38 19.89 -8.85 24.51
C ASP A 38 19.59 -9.90 25.60
N GLY A 39 18.61 -10.76 25.37
CA GLY A 39 18.20 -11.81 26.33
C GLY A 39 17.34 -11.30 27.49
N THR A 40 16.90 -10.05 27.50
CA THR A 40 16.02 -9.49 28.54
C THR A 40 14.52 -9.77 28.29
N GLY A 41 14.18 -10.54 27.25
CA GLY A 41 12.85 -11.02 26.93
C GLY A 41 12.65 -12.49 27.30
N ASP A 42 11.45 -13.00 26.96
CA ASP A 42 11.16 -14.44 27.08
C ASP A 42 11.91 -15.28 26.05
N PHE A 43 12.18 -14.67 24.86
CA PHE A 43 12.89 -15.28 23.74
C PHE A 43 13.87 -14.29 23.10
N THR A 44 14.91 -14.81 22.44
CA THR A 44 15.79 -14.07 21.53
C THR A 44 15.42 -14.31 20.07
N SER A 45 14.71 -15.40 19.77
CA SER A 45 14.21 -15.78 18.45
C SER A 45 12.73 -15.44 18.29
N ILE A 46 12.39 -14.69 17.22
CA ILE A 46 11.00 -14.38 16.90
C ILE A 46 10.25 -15.65 16.52
N GLN A 47 10.89 -16.56 15.76
CA GLN A 47 10.25 -17.80 15.32
C GLN A 47 9.85 -18.66 16.53
N GLU A 48 10.76 -18.85 17.49
CA GLU A 48 10.46 -19.62 18.71
C GLU A 48 9.31 -18.98 19.52
N ALA A 49 9.30 -17.65 19.64
CA ALA A 49 8.23 -16.93 20.30
C ALA A 49 6.89 -17.15 19.60
N VAL A 50 6.85 -17.02 18.27
CA VAL A 50 5.64 -17.26 17.45
C VAL A 50 5.21 -18.72 17.55
N ASP A 51 6.14 -19.68 17.52
CA ASP A 51 5.82 -21.10 17.64
C ASP A 51 5.24 -21.45 19.02
N SER A 52 5.69 -20.77 20.07
CA SER A 52 5.15 -20.95 21.44
C SER A 52 3.81 -20.26 21.65
N ALA A 53 3.51 -19.20 20.88
CA ALA A 53 2.31 -18.38 21.06
C ALA A 53 1.01 -19.16 20.83
N LYS A 54 0.04 -18.96 21.72
CA LYS A 54 -1.31 -19.51 21.66
C LYS A 54 -2.30 -18.47 21.15
N LYS A 55 -3.47 -18.91 20.74
CA LYS A 55 -4.57 -18.05 20.32
C LYS A 55 -4.86 -16.95 21.34
N GLY A 56 -4.92 -15.72 20.87
CA GLY A 56 -5.14 -14.52 21.67
C GLY A 56 -3.85 -13.86 22.18
N GLU A 57 -2.72 -14.56 22.18
CA GLU A 57 -1.46 -14.02 22.69
C GLU A 57 -0.79 -13.03 21.72
N THR A 58 -0.01 -12.12 22.29
CA THR A 58 0.79 -11.12 21.59
C THR A 58 2.26 -11.47 21.69
N VAL A 59 2.97 -11.47 20.57
CA VAL A 59 4.44 -11.50 20.50
C VAL A 59 4.91 -10.07 20.29
N PHE A 60 5.58 -9.50 21.30
CA PHE A 60 6.10 -8.14 21.28
C PHE A 60 7.61 -8.14 21.03
N LEU A 61 8.03 -7.38 20.01
CA LEU A 61 9.44 -7.24 19.63
C LEU A 61 10.00 -5.94 20.20
N LYS A 62 10.98 -6.04 21.11
CA LYS A 62 11.76 -4.90 21.57
C LYS A 62 12.58 -4.29 20.42
N PRO A 63 13.05 -3.04 20.56
CA PRO A 63 13.92 -2.41 19.56
C PRO A 63 15.10 -3.30 19.18
N GLY A 64 15.35 -3.41 17.86
CA GLY A 64 16.47 -4.22 17.35
C GLY A 64 16.33 -4.52 15.86
N ALA A 65 17.45 -4.92 15.26
CA ALA A 65 17.52 -5.46 13.92
C ALA A 65 17.62 -6.99 14.01
N TYR A 66 16.57 -7.66 13.58
CA TYR A 66 16.42 -9.12 13.68
C TYR A 66 16.77 -9.78 12.35
N PRO A 67 17.94 -10.38 12.19
CA PRO A 67 18.35 -11.08 10.97
C PRO A 67 17.72 -12.47 10.91
N GLN A 68 16.40 -12.52 10.82
CA GLN A 68 15.61 -13.75 10.87
C GLN A 68 14.52 -13.73 9.82
N ASP A 69 14.40 -14.80 9.05
CA ASP A 69 13.21 -15.06 8.26
C ASP A 69 12.15 -15.62 9.21
N LEU A 70 10.93 -15.09 9.10
CA LEU A 70 9.81 -15.47 9.97
C LEU A 70 8.70 -16.11 9.15
N THR A 71 8.22 -17.26 9.60
CA THR A 71 7.04 -17.93 9.03
C THR A 71 5.97 -18.16 10.09
N ILE A 72 4.79 -17.58 9.90
CA ILE A 72 3.63 -17.75 10.76
C ILE A 72 2.63 -18.65 10.02
N HIS A 73 2.65 -19.95 10.27
CA HIS A 73 1.72 -20.91 9.65
C HIS A 73 1.03 -21.77 10.71
N SER A 74 -0.15 -22.30 10.39
CA SER A 74 -0.96 -23.10 11.32
C SER A 74 -1.23 -22.41 12.67
N LYS A 75 -1.22 -21.08 12.66
CA LYS A 75 -1.52 -20.22 13.81
C LYS A 75 -2.87 -19.55 13.62
N GLU A 76 -3.53 -19.28 14.75
CA GLU A 76 -4.80 -18.58 14.78
C GLU A 76 -4.80 -17.55 15.89
N GLY A 77 -5.26 -16.33 15.58
CA GLY A 77 -5.57 -15.29 16.56
C GLY A 77 -4.34 -14.78 17.33
N ILE A 78 -3.15 -14.70 16.70
CA ILE A 78 -1.96 -14.13 17.34
C ILE A 78 -1.66 -12.73 16.78
N LYS A 79 -1.02 -11.91 17.61
CA LYS A 79 -0.53 -10.59 17.22
C LYS A 79 1.00 -10.56 17.26
N LEU A 80 1.61 -9.99 16.23
CA LEU A 80 3.03 -9.65 16.21
C LEU A 80 3.17 -8.14 16.23
N VAL A 81 3.73 -7.60 17.28
CA VAL A 81 3.80 -6.14 17.53
C VAL A 81 5.25 -5.73 17.71
N GLY A 82 5.75 -4.89 16.83
CA GLY A 82 7.05 -4.24 17.00
C GLY A 82 6.93 -2.95 17.81
N ALA A 83 8.01 -2.55 18.47
CA ALA A 83 8.08 -1.29 19.23
C ALA A 83 7.98 -0.02 18.34
N GLY A 84 7.99 -0.16 17.03
CA GLY A 84 7.84 0.93 16.06
C GLY A 84 8.63 0.67 14.78
N VAL A 85 8.19 1.25 13.65
CA VAL A 85 8.81 1.05 12.33
C VAL A 85 10.27 1.52 12.25
N ASP A 86 10.65 2.48 13.07
CA ASP A 86 12.03 2.98 13.13
C ASP A 86 12.88 2.25 14.20
N GLN A 87 12.25 1.41 15.01
CA GLN A 87 12.90 0.72 16.12
C GLN A 87 13.08 -0.79 15.86
N VAL A 88 12.18 -1.41 15.14
CA VAL A 88 12.21 -2.86 14.87
C VAL A 88 12.34 -3.11 13.38
N THR A 89 13.37 -3.86 12.98
CA THR A 89 13.56 -4.26 11.59
C THR A 89 13.76 -5.77 11.49
N LEU A 90 12.93 -6.44 10.71
CA LEU A 90 13.20 -7.79 10.23
C LEU A 90 14.08 -7.69 8.98
N LEU A 91 15.24 -8.31 9.01
CA LEU A 91 16.22 -8.29 7.92
C LEU A 91 16.25 -9.65 7.21
N GLY A 92 15.98 -9.64 5.93
CA GLY A 92 16.09 -10.84 5.09
C GLY A 92 17.54 -11.25 4.82
N HIS A 93 17.72 -12.52 4.55
CA HIS A 93 18.98 -13.06 4.07
C HIS A 93 19.04 -12.96 2.55
N ARG A 94 20.16 -12.49 1.99
CA ARG A 94 20.33 -12.28 0.54
C ARG A 94 20.11 -13.53 -0.32
N ASP A 95 20.28 -14.72 0.28
CA ASP A 95 20.17 -16.00 -0.42
C ASP A 95 18.81 -16.67 -0.26
N ARG A 96 17.83 -16.01 0.34
CA ARG A 96 16.48 -16.54 0.58
C ARG A 96 15.42 -15.60 0.02
N VAL A 97 14.31 -16.18 -0.40
CA VAL A 97 13.16 -15.43 -0.90
C VAL A 97 12.21 -15.17 0.25
N GLY A 98 12.05 -13.89 0.61
CA GLY A 98 11.09 -13.43 1.61
C GLY A 98 11.61 -13.39 3.05
N VAL A 99 11.13 -12.44 3.79
CA VAL A 99 11.52 -12.17 5.18
C VAL A 99 10.40 -12.55 6.14
N LEU A 100 9.17 -12.19 5.80
CA LEU A 100 7.98 -12.44 6.61
C LEU A 100 6.94 -13.20 5.79
N HIS A 101 6.65 -14.44 6.18
CA HIS A 101 5.61 -15.23 5.57
C HIS A 101 4.45 -15.46 6.55
N VAL A 102 3.22 -15.15 6.10
CA VAL A 102 1.99 -15.47 6.82
C VAL A 102 1.26 -16.55 6.04
N GLY A 103 1.23 -17.75 6.59
CA GLY A 103 0.84 -18.95 5.87
C GLY A 103 1.99 -19.57 5.07
N LYS A 104 1.80 -20.81 4.71
CA LYS A 104 2.70 -21.62 3.89
C LYS A 104 1.86 -22.67 3.16
N TRP A 105 2.13 -22.91 1.89
CA TRP A 105 1.39 -23.95 1.18
C TRP A 105 1.68 -25.36 1.73
N PRO A 106 0.67 -26.19 2.01
CA PRO A 106 -0.77 -25.89 1.99
C PRO A 106 -1.33 -25.31 3.32
N TYR A 107 -0.49 -24.99 4.29
CA TYR A 107 -0.86 -24.59 5.64
C TYR A 107 -1.01 -23.06 5.76
N GLY A 108 -2.23 -22.57 5.91
CA GLY A 108 -2.52 -21.16 6.13
C GLY A 108 -2.32 -20.68 7.56
N ALA A 109 -2.66 -19.42 7.78
CA ALA A 109 -2.81 -18.81 9.10
C ALA A 109 -4.12 -18.01 9.13
N THR A 110 -4.70 -17.83 10.31
CA THR A 110 -6.01 -17.18 10.45
C THR A 110 -5.98 -16.18 11.60
N ASP A 111 -6.66 -15.03 11.42
CA ASP A 111 -6.74 -13.98 12.44
C ASP A 111 -5.34 -13.51 12.92
N ILE A 112 -4.47 -13.17 11.99
CA ILE A 112 -3.12 -12.68 12.29
C ILE A 112 -3.08 -11.16 12.12
N GLU A 113 -2.60 -10.47 13.14
CA GLU A 113 -2.32 -9.03 13.10
C GLU A 113 -0.83 -8.77 13.26
N ILE A 114 -0.25 -7.96 12.36
CA ILE A 114 1.17 -7.57 12.39
C ILE A 114 1.25 -6.05 12.30
N THR A 115 1.96 -5.42 13.26
CA THR A 115 2.04 -3.96 13.34
C THR A 115 3.36 -3.45 13.90
N GLY A 116 3.72 -2.21 13.55
CA GLY A 116 4.77 -1.45 14.22
C GLY A 116 6.20 -1.92 13.96
N LEU A 117 6.51 -2.43 12.75
CA LEU A 117 7.85 -2.87 12.40
C LEU A 117 8.20 -2.61 10.92
N THR A 118 9.47 -2.65 10.61
CA THR A 118 10.01 -2.63 9.25
C THR A 118 10.34 -4.06 8.81
N VAL A 119 9.91 -4.42 7.59
CA VAL A 119 10.35 -5.63 6.89
C VAL A 119 11.24 -5.19 5.73
N ASN A 120 12.49 -5.61 5.74
CA ASN A 120 13.48 -5.20 4.74
C ASN A 120 14.04 -6.42 4.02
N ASP A 121 13.68 -6.56 2.76
CA ASP A 121 14.23 -7.56 1.85
C ASP A 121 15.19 -6.94 0.84
N HIS A 122 16.19 -7.71 0.41
CA HIS A 122 17.23 -7.27 -0.50
C HIS A 122 17.03 -7.74 -1.96
N GLY A 123 15.85 -8.24 -2.33
CA GLY A 123 15.64 -8.65 -3.72
C GLY A 123 14.55 -9.68 -3.98
N GLY A 124 13.64 -9.89 -3.03
CA GLY A 124 12.52 -10.83 -3.20
C GLY A 124 11.21 -10.32 -2.63
N HIS A 125 10.42 -11.21 -2.10
CA HIS A 125 9.15 -10.89 -1.45
C HIS A 125 9.40 -10.53 0.01
N ALA A 126 9.44 -9.25 0.35
CA ALA A 126 9.60 -8.83 1.73
C ALA A 126 8.51 -9.44 2.63
N VAL A 127 7.26 -9.42 2.16
CA VAL A 127 6.12 -10.04 2.85
C VAL A 127 5.37 -10.96 1.89
N GLY A 128 5.20 -12.22 2.27
CA GLY A 128 4.37 -13.21 1.57
C GLY A 128 3.17 -13.64 2.40
N ILE A 129 1.97 -13.66 1.83
CA ILE A 129 0.74 -14.16 2.48
C ILE A 129 0.17 -15.27 1.64
N PHE A 130 0.05 -16.48 2.21
CA PHE A 130 -0.36 -17.68 1.48
C PHE A 130 -1.45 -18.45 2.22
N ASN A 131 -2.53 -18.82 1.53
CA ASN A 131 -3.64 -19.58 2.10
C ASN A 131 -4.17 -19.05 3.43
N GLY A 132 -4.02 -17.74 3.68
CA GLY A 132 -4.43 -17.09 4.92
C GLY A 132 -5.90 -16.67 4.92
N LYS A 133 -6.39 -16.35 6.10
CA LYS A 133 -7.72 -15.78 6.27
C LYS A 133 -7.73 -14.74 7.39
N ARG A 134 -8.32 -13.57 7.14
CA ARG A 134 -8.36 -12.42 8.08
C ARG A 134 -6.98 -12.04 8.59
N ILE A 135 -6.16 -11.57 7.65
CA ILE A 135 -4.78 -11.12 7.91
C ILE A 135 -4.76 -9.61 7.89
N THR A 136 -4.31 -8.99 8.96
CA THR A 136 -4.17 -7.53 9.06
C THR A 136 -2.69 -7.14 9.18
N LEU A 137 -2.24 -6.31 8.25
CA LEU A 137 -0.94 -5.65 8.27
C LEU A 137 -1.19 -4.15 8.47
N ARG A 138 -0.65 -3.57 9.53
CA ARG A 138 -0.91 -2.16 9.84
C ARG A 138 0.34 -1.46 10.35
N ASP A 139 0.49 -0.19 9.98
CA ASP A 139 1.59 0.65 10.44
C ASP A 139 2.96 -0.05 10.23
N LEU A 140 3.19 -0.59 9.02
CA LEU A 140 4.43 -1.24 8.63
C LEU A 140 5.21 -0.37 7.64
N ARG A 141 6.53 -0.54 7.64
CA ARG A 141 7.38 -0.15 6.52
C ARG A 141 7.87 -1.42 5.83
N VAL A 142 7.50 -1.59 4.55
CA VAL A 142 7.89 -2.73 3.73
C VAL A 142 8.85 -2.25 2.63
N LYS A 143 10.10 -2.70 2.68
CA LYS A 143 11.10 -2.46 1.65
C LYS A 143 11.24 -3.73 0.80
N GLY A 144 10.60 -3.72 -0.36
CA GLY A 144 10.44 -4.85 -1.27
C GLY A 144 8.97 -5.15 -1.55
N MET A 145 8.67 -6.29 -2.17
CA MET A 145 7.32 -6.67 -2.59
C MET A 145 6.51 -7.28 -1.44
N LEU A 146 5.23 -6.88 -1.36
CA LEU A 146 4.19 -7.58 -0.61
C LEU A 146 3.38 -8.43 -1.59
N PHE A 147 3.35 -9.73 -1.37
CA PHE A 147 2.66 -10.67 -2.22
C PHE A 147 1.58 -11.44 -1.46
N GLY A 148 0.39 -11.55 -2.03
CA GLY A 148 -0.71 -12.35 -1.48
C GLY A 148 -1.25 -13.33 -2.51
N GLN A 149 -1.37 -14.61 -2.14
CA GLN A 149 -1.92 -15.65 -3.01
C GLN A 149 -2.90 -16.56 -2.26
N GLN A 150 -4.10 -16.71 -2.84
CA GLN A 150 -5.17 -17.54 -2.29
C GLN A 150 -5.53 -17.16 -0.84
N VAL A 151 -5.65 -15.85 -0.59
CA VAL A 151 -5.94 -15.31 0.74
C VAL A 151 -7.34 -14.70 0.78
N GLN A 152 -8.04 -14.93 1.87
CA GLN A 152 -9.35 -14.35 2.11
C GLN A 152 -9.24 -13.27 3.19
N ASP A 153 -9.79 -12.08 2.89
CA ASP A 153 -9.90 -10.98 3.85
C ASP A 153 -8.52 -10.50 4.37
N VAL A 154 -7.70 -9.97 3.43
CA VAL A 154 -6.47 -9.27 3.77
C VAL A 154 -6.76 -7.79 3.97
N ARG A 155 -6.24 -7.20 5.04
CA ARG A 155 -6.35 -5.79 5.34
C ARG A 155 -4.96 -5.17 5.49
N ILE A 156 -4.64 -4.18 4.67
CA ILE A 156 -3.35 -3.46 4.70
C ILE A 156 -3.63 -1.99 4.95
N GLU A 157 -3.18 -1.48 6.09
CA GLU A 157 -3.54 -0.14 6.56
C GLU A 157 -2.31 0.69 6.95
N ASN A 158 -2.27 1.94 6.50
CA ASN A 158 -1.26 2.92 6.89
C ASN A 158 0.18 2.41 6.71
N CYS A 159 0.43 1.57 5.73
CA CYS A 159 1.75 1.04 5.45
C CYS A 159 2.51 1.91 4.44
N LEU A 160 3.83 1.96 4.59
CA LEU A 160 4.75 2.52 3.62
C LEU A 160 5.40 1.36 2.86
N ILE A 161 5.11 1.21 1.56
CA ILE A 161 5.55 0.06 0.75
C ILE A 161 6.32 0.56 -0.46
N GLY A 162 7.58 0.16 -0.60
CA GLY A 162 8.36 0.65 -1.72
C GLY A 162 9.74 0.02 -1.89
N GLY A 163 10.41 0.42 -2.97
CA GLY A 163 11.76 -0.03 -3.30
C GLY A 163 11.82 -1.45 -3.87
N SER A 164 10.73 -1.95 -4.43
CA SER A 164 10.71 -3.21 -5.18
C SER A 164 11.13 -2.98 -6.63
N GLU A 165 12.06 -3.81 -7.13
CA GLU A 165 12.46 -3.83 -8.54
C GLU A 165 11.40 -4.50 -9.45
N THR A 166 10.24 -4.83 -8.91
CA THR A 166 9.10 -5.39 -9.62
C THR A 166 7.80 -4.69 -9.21
N THR A 167 7.05 -5.28 -8.30
CA THR A 167 5.75 -4.76 -7.87
C THR A 167 5.77 -4.44 -6.38
N GLY A 168 5.21 -3.31 -5.98
CA GLY A 168 5.04 -2.98 -4.56
C GLY A 168 4.08 -3.92 -3.86
N VAL A 169 2.86 -4.08 -4.41
CA VAL A 169 1.85 -5.00 -3.88
C VAL A 169 1.27 -5.85 -5.01
N GLN A 170 1.34 -7.16 -4.88
CA GLN A 170 0.78 -8.09 -5.87
C GLN A 170 -0.21 -9.07 -5.23
N PHE A 171 -1.36 -9.25 -5.86
CA PHE A 171 -2.36 -10.23 -5.44
C PHE A 171 -2.73 -11.19 -6.57
N ALA A 172 -2.88 -12.47 -6.22
CA ALA A 172 -3.41 -13.52 -7.08
C ALA A 172 -4.47 -14.33 -6.32
N ASP A 173 -5.67 -14.44 -6.88
CA ASP A 173 -6.82 -15.16 -6.29
C ASP A 173 -7.09 -14.75 -4.82
N THR A 174 -7.05 -13.46 -4.55
CA THR A 174 -7.04 -12.89 -3.21
C THR A 174 -8.15 -11.85 -3.03
N GLN A 175 -8.76 -11.80 -1.85
CA GLN A 175 -9.65 -10.72 -1.42
C GLN A 175 -8.88 -9.79 -0.47
N ALA A 176 -8.76 -8.49 -0.81
CA ALA A 176 -8.01 -7.55 0.00
C ALA A 176 -8.60 -6.13 0.01
N VAL A 177 -8.33 -5.43 1.12
CA VAL A 177 -8.63 -4.01 1.29
C VAL A 177 -7.34 -3.28 1.67
N LEU A 178 -6.98 -2.26 0.91
CA LEU A 178 -5.83 -1.40 1.16
C LEU A 178 -6.30 -0.01 1.51
N ILE A 179 -5.98 0.50 2.69
CA ILE A 179 -6.47 1.80 3.18
C ILE A 179 -5.32 2.67 3.66
N GLY A 180 -5.24 3.90 3.15
CA GLY A 180 -4.34 4.92 3.65
C GLY A 180 -2.85 4.64 3.45
N ASN A 181 -2.51 3.66 2.61
CA ASN A 181 -1.11 3.30 2.36
C ASN A 181 -0.42 4.32 1.45
N VAL A 182 0.91 4.36 1.54
CA VAL A 182 1.78 5.00 0.56
C VAL A 182 2.58 3.91 -0.15
N ILE A 183 2.38 3.78 -1.48
CA ILE A 183 3.04 2.76 -2.31
C ILE A 183 3.88 3.50 -3.36
N HIS A 184 5.21 3.34 -3.30
CA HIS A 184 6.10 4.23 -4.04
C HIS A 184 7.41 3.56 -4.49
N ASP A 185 8.02 4.14 -5.54
CA ASP A 185 9.34 3.78 -6.03
C ASP A 185 9.49 2.28 -6.33
N ASN A 186 8.48 1.69 -7.00
CA ASN A 186 8.47 0.33 -7.52
C ASN A 186 8.40 0.36 -9.06
N ASP A 187 8.56 -0.78 -9.71
CA ASP A 187 8.22 -0.88 -11.14
C ASP A 187 6.71 -0.72 -11.34
N HIS A 188 5.90 -1.50 -10.64
CA HIS A 188 4.45 -1.34 -10.58
C HIS A 188 4.00 -1.09 -9.13
N GLY A 189 3.01 -0.22 -8.91
CA GLY A 189 2.50 0.03 -7.57
C GLY A 189 1.70 -1.14 -7.03
N VAL A 190 0.52 -1.39 -7.59
CA VAL A 190 -0.38 -2.50 -7.24
C VAL A 190 -0.71 -3.31 -8.48
N ASN A 191 -0.54 -4.61 -8.44
CA ASN A 191 -0.90 -5.55 -9.50
C ASN A 191 -1.89 -6.60 -8.99
N VAL A 192 -3.02 -6.72 -9.69
CA VAL A 192 -4.13 -7.61 -9.33
C VAL A 192 -4.32 -8.62 -10.45
N ALA A 193 -4.14 -9.89 -10.14
CA ALA A 193 -4.23 -11.00 -11.08
C ALA A 193 -5.27 -12.06 -10.65
N GLY A 194 -5.67 -12.89 -11.57
CA GLY A 194 -6.60 -13.99 -11.33
C GLY A 194 -7.98 -13.52 -10.85
N LYS A 195 -8.63 -14.30 -10.03
CA LYS A 195 -9.97 -13.98 -9.49
C LYS A 195 -9.90 -13.12 -8.21
N SER A 196 -8.98 -12.18 -8.16
CA SER A 196 -8.83 -11.29 -7.00
C SER A 196 -9.95 -10.25 -6.96
N GLU A 197 -10.36 -9.88 -5.75
CA GLU A 197 -11.32 -8.80 -5.48
C GLU A 197 -10.71 -7.81 -4.49
N ILE A 198 -10.42 -6.58 -4.96
CA ILE A 198 -9.60 -5.63 -4.23
C ILE A 198 -10.33 -4.30 -4.04
N ARG A 199 -10.26 -3.76 -2.84
CA ARG A 199 -10.68 -2.39 -2.55
C ARG A 199 -9.45 -1.54 -2.19
N LEU A 200 -9.20 -0.49 -2.96
CA LEU A 200 -8.17 0.52 -2.72
C LEU A 200 -8.85 1.80 -2.27
N GLU A 201 -8.59 2.26 -1.04
CA GLU A 201 -9.24 3.44 -0.48
C GLU A 201 -8.22 4.38 0.17
N ARG A 202 -8.23 5.65 -0.25
CA ARG A 202 -7.36 6.69 0.30
C ARG A 202 -5.86 6.35 0.29
N ASN A 203 -5.39 5.59 -0.69
CA ASN A 203 -3.97 5.34 -0.86
C ASN A 203 -3.33 6.42 -1.73
N VAL A 204 -2.07 6.72 -1.44
CA VAL A 204 -1.19 7.49 -2.32
C VAL A 204 -0.28 6.49 -3.04
N ILE A 205 -0.35 6.43 -4.37
CA ILE A 205 0.48 5.55 -5.18
C ILE A 205 1.28 6.41 -6.15
N THR A 206 2.59 6.49 -5.94
CA THR A 206 3.43 7.51 -6.57
C THR A 206 4.81 6.99 -6.96
N ARG A 207 5.40 7.61 -7.99
CA ARG A 207 6.76 7.32 -8.48
C ARG A 207 7.01 5.85 -8.82
N ASN A 208 5.98 5.14 -9.30
CA ASN A 208 6.18 3.82 -9.86
C ASN A 208 6.52 3.94 -11.35
N LEU A 209 7.48 3.15 -11.80
CA LEU A 209 8.04 3.27 -13.16
C LEU A 209 6.97 3.08 -14.25
N TYR A 210 6.09 2.12 -14.04
CA TYR A 210 5.03 1.79 -14.99
C TYR A 210 3.65 2.24 -14.45
N GLU A 211 2.79 1.35 -14.02
CA GLU A 211 1.45 1.68 -13.55
C GLU A 211 1.39 1.88 -12.04
N ALA A 212 0.58 2.86 -11.58
CA ALA A 212 0.20 2.89 -10.18
C ALA A 212 -0.66 1.67 -9.82
N VAL A 213 -1.64 1.32 -10.68
CA VAL A 213 -2.53 0.18 -10.47
C VAL A 213 -2.74 -0.58 -11.77
N VAL A 214 -2.60 -1.91 -11.73
CA VAL A 214 -2.98 -2.82 -12.83
C VAL A 214 -4.04 -3.79 -12.33
N ILE A 215 -5.17 -3.86 -13.00
CA ILE A 215 -6.18 -4.89 -12.78
C ILE A 215 -6.20 -5.80 -14.01
N GLY A 216 -5.73 -7.02 -13.82
CA GLY A 216 -5.63 -8.02 -14.87
C GLY A 216 -6.95 -8.74 -15.17
N ASP A 217 -6.88 -9.69 -16.08
CA ASP A 217 -8.03 -10.45 -16.54
C ASP A 217 -8.72 -11.21 -15.38
N GLY A 218 -10.04 -11.10 -15.32
CA GLY A 218 -10.87 -11.70 -14.27
C GLY A 218 -10.84 -11.00 -12.91
N GLY A 219 -9.96 -10.01 -12.72
CA GLY A 219 -9.88 -9.23 -11.49
C GLY A 219 -11.06 -8.28 -11.30
N LYS A 220 -11.39 -8.00 -10.04
CA LYS A 220 -12.37 -6.98 -9.65
C LYS A 220 -11.73 -5.96 -8.75
N ALA A 221 -12.00 -4.67 -8.98
CA ALA A 221 -11.44 -3.62 -8.14
C ALA A 221 -12.43 -2.47 -7.88
N ALA A 222 -12.39 -1.96 -6.65
CA ALA A 222 -12.97 -0.68 -6.29
C ALA A 222 -11.83 0.28 -5.90
N LEU A 223 -11.63 1.33 -6.70
CA LEU A 223 -10.67 2.40 -6.45
C LEU A 223 -11.42 3.64 -5.97
N ILE A 224 -11.29 3.98 -4.68
CA ILE A 224 -12.09 5.05 -4.08
C ILE A 224 -11.18 6.07 -3.39
N SER A 225 -11.27 7.32 -3.78
CA SER A 225 -10.53 8.43 -3.16
C SER A 225 -9.01 8.20 -3.08
N ASN A 226 -8.40 7.52 -4.05
CA ASN A 226 -6.94 7.39 -4.11
C ASN A 226 -6.30 8.57 -4.84
N THR A 227 -5.01 8.77 -4.61
CA THR A 227 -4.16 9.71 -5.34
C THR A 227 -3.09 8.91 -6.08
N LEU A 228 -3.23 8.84 -7.43
CA LEU A 228 -2.34 8.12 -8.34
C LEU A 228 -1.54 9.16 -9.13
N VAL A 229 -0.32 9.46 -8.69
CA VAL A 229 0.45 10.59 -9.22
C VAL A 229 1.91 10.23 -9.51
N ASN A 230 2.51 10.92 -10.48
CA ASN A 230 3.93 10.74 -10.83
C ASN A 230 4.31 9.30 -11.23
N ASN A 231 3.41 8.53 -11.85
CA ASN A 231 3.67 7.18 -12.35
C ASN A 231 3.79 7.19 -13.88
N GLY A 232 4.23 6.11 -14.47
CA GLY A 232 4.14 5.93 -15.93
C GLY A 232 2.66 5.98 -16.38
N ARG A 233 1.78 5.25 -15.71
CA ARG A 233 0.32 5.29 -15.91
C ARG A 233 -0.41 5.32 -14.58
N GLY A 234 -1.56 6.01 -14.54
CA GLY A 234 -2.40 6.06 -13.33
C GLY A 234 -3.01 4.69 -13.05
N ALA A 235 -3.89 4.19 -13.91
CA ALA A 235 -4.43 2.84 -13.77
C ALA A 235 -4.66 2.17 -15.12
N ALA A 236 -4.41 0.85 -15.18
CA ALA A 236 -4.67 0.00 -16.32
C ALA A 236 -5.69 -1.10 -15.96
N PHE A 237 -6.80 -1.14 -16.69
CA PHE A 237 -7.87 -2.12 -16.55
C PHE A 237 -7.87 -3.03 -17.77
N LEU A 238 -7.41 -4.27 -17.58
CA LEU A 238 -7.07 -5.17 -18.67
C LEU A 238 -8.00 -6.40 -18.71
N GLY A 239 -8.03 -7.07 -19.86
CA GLY A 239 -8.85 -8.27 -20.04
C GLY A 239 -10.33 -8.06 -19.70
N SER A 240 -10.95 -9.02 -19.06
CA SER A 240 -12.35 -9.01 -18.61
C SER A 240 -12.53 -8.49 -17.18
N SER A 241 -11.67 -7.58 -16.72
CA SER A 241 -11.75 -7.00 -15.38
C SER A 241 -13.04 -6.20 -15.15
N HIS A 242 -13.50 -6.14 -13.88
CA HIS A 242 -14.68 -5.39 -13.46
C HIS A 242 -14.29 -4.35 -12.41
N ASN A 243 -14.51 -3.05 -12.73
CA ASN A 243 -13.93 -2.00 -11.90
C ASN A 243 -14.91 -0.88 -11.63
N GLU A 244 -14.89 -0.39 -10.38
CA GLU A 244 -15.56 0.83 -9.93
C GLU A 244 -14.52 1.83 -9.49
N VAL A 245 -14.45 2.98 -10.14
CA VAL A 245 -13.37 3.95 -9.94
C VAL A 245 -13.97 5.33 -9.67
N SER A 246 -13.92 5.79 -8.44
CA SER A 246 -14.61 7.01 -8.04
C SER A 246 -13.84 7.85 -7.02
N GLY A 247 -13.95 9.18 -7.17
CA GLY A 247 -13.36 10.12 -6.22
C GLY A 247 -11.83 10.19 -6.23
N ASN A 248 -11.17 9.57 -7.21
CA ASN A 248 -9.72 9.54 -7.26
C ASN A 248 -9.13 10.80 -7.89
N ILE A 249 -7.87 11.11 -7.58
CA ILE A 249 -7.02 11.99 -8.36
C ILE A 249 -6.03 11.14 -9.14
N VAL A 250 -6.05 11.27 -10.46
CA VAL A 250 -5.13 10.61 -11.38
C VAL A 250 -4.41 11.68 -12.19
N SER A 251 -3.22 12.07 -11.72
CA SER A 251 -2.57 13.27 -12.22
C SER A 251 -1.06 13.14 -12.31
N LEU A 252 -0.46 13.97 -13.15
CA LEU A 252 0.99 14.04 -13.33
C LEU A 252 1.64 12.72 -13.84
N ASN A 253 0.83 11.74 -14.26
CA ASN A 253 1.32 10.54 -14.91
C ASN A 253 1.58 10.80 -16.41
N THR A 254 2.29 9.90 -17.09
CA THR A 254 2.37 9.97 -18.55
C THR A 254 0.99 9.73 -19.16
N ILE A 255 0.26 8.71 -18.68
CA ILE A 255 -1.11 8.36 -19.09
C ILE A 255 -1.99 8.25 -17.85
N GLY A 256 -3.25 8.70 -17.95
CA GLY A 256 -4.22 8.58 -16.88
C GLY A 256 -4.78 7.16 -16.75
N PHE A 257 -5.88 6.89 -17.44
CA PHE A 257 -6.53 5.58 -17.48
C PHE A 257 -6.23 4.87 -18.79
N LEU A 258 -5.84 3.61 -18.71
CA LEU A 258 -5.73 2.69 -19.86
C LEU A 258 -6.78 1.59 -19.71
N ILE A 259 -7.78 1.55 -20.60
CA ILE A 259 -8.94 0.65 -20.45
C ILE A 259 -9.00 -0.29 -21.64
N ALA A 260 -8.99 -1.59 -21.38
CA ALA A 260 -9.19 -2.61 -22.41
C ALA A 260 -10.65 -2.63 -22.88
N PRO A 261 -10.92 -2.87 -24.17
CA PRO A 261 -12.30 -2.94 -24.69
C PRO A 261 -13.18 -4.01 -24.01
N SER A 262 -12.58 -5.06 -23.48
CA SER A 262 -13.26 -6.13 -22.76
C SER A 262 -13.47 -5.85 -21.27
N SER A 263 -12.81 -4.81 -20.73
CA SER A 263 -12.97 -4.43 -19.33
C SER A 263 -14.30 -3.72 -19.10
N GLN A 264 -14.97 -4.10 -18.02
CA GLN A 264 -16.17 -3.42 -17.52
C GLN A 264 -15.76 -2.43 -16.44
N THR A 265 -15.42 -1.20 -16.83
CA THR A 265 -14.94 -0.16 -15.94
C THR A 265 -15.93 1.01 -15.88
N THR A 266 -16.45 1.28 -14.69
CA THR A 266 -17.29 2.45 -14.41
C THR A 266 -16.45 3.52 -13.73
N LEU A 267 -16.40 4.71 -14.33
CA LEU A 267 -15.69 5.87 -13.79
C LEU A 267 -16.70 6.92 -13.31
N SER A 268 -16.43 7.58 -12.18
CA SER A 268 -17.23 8.70 -11.70
C SER A 268 -16.50 9.62 -10.73
N PHE A 269 -16.69 10.91 -10.90
CA PHE A 269 -16.15 11.93 -9.99
C PHE A 269 -14.63 11.88 -9.81
N ASN A 270 -13.84 11.49 -10.81
CA ASN A 270 -12.39 11.51 -10.74
C ASN A 270 -11.82 12.85 -11.21
N GLY A 271 -10.75 13.31 -10.59
CA GLY A 271 -9.93 14.42 -11.06
C GLY A 271 -8.77 13.86 -11.92
N VAL A 272 -8.75 14.17 -13.22
CA VAL A 272 -7.81 13.52 -14.15
C VAL A 272 -7.04 14.57 -14.94
N PHE A 273 -5.70 14.62 -14.78
CA PHE A 273 -4.85 15.60 -15.42
C PHE A 273 -3.43 15.03 -15.68
N ASN A 274 -3.21 14.52 -16.89
CA ASN A 274 -1.98 13.81 -17.26
C ASN A 274 -1.37 14.36 -18.56
N LYS A 275 -0.08 14.09 -18.78
CA LYS A 275 0.70 14.69 -19.87
C LYS A 275 0.37 14.12 -21.25
N GLY A 276 0.22 12.80 -21.37
CA GLY A 276 0.07 12.06 -22.64
C GLY A 276 -1.33 11.52 -22.89
N GLY A 277 -2.34 12.04 -22.19
CA GLY A 277 -3.73 11.68 -22.33
C GLY A 277 -4.36 11.18 -21.05
N ASN A 278 -5.64 11.50 -20.86
CA ASN A 278 -6.36 11.16 -19.63
C ASN A 278 -7.08 9.82 -19.72
N TYR A 279 -7.66 9.50 -20.89
CA TYR A 279 -8.44 8.29 -21.12
C TYR A 279 -7.98 7.64 -22.41
N LEU A 280 -7.46 6.43 -22.33
CA LEU A 280 -6.96 5.68 -23.48
C LEU A 280 -7.61 4.29 -23.55
N LYS A 281 -7.91 3.84 -24.75
CA LYS A 281 -8.18 2.43 -25.03
C LYS A 281 -6.88 1.66 -25.15
N ALA A 282 -6.84 0.50 -24.50
CA ALA A 282 -5.72 -0.42 -24.63
C ALA A 282 -5.64 -0.95 -26.07
N GLY A 283 -4.41 -1.03 -26.58
CA GLY A 283 -4.08 -1.46 -27.93
C GLY A 283 -2.59 -1.34 -28.16
N SER A 284 -2.12 -1.67 -29.33
CA SER A 284 -0.70 -1.54 -29.72
C SER A 284 -0.58 -0.69 -31.00
N PRO A 285 -0.35 0.63 -30.89
CA PRO A 285 -0.24 1.44 -29.64
C PRO A 285 -1.60 1.75 -28.99
N PRO A 286 -1.61 2.19 -27.73
CA PRO A 286 -2.81 2.73 -27.08
C PRO A 286 -3.32 3.99 -27.81
N ARG A 287 -4.64 4.22 -27.80
CA ARG A 287 -5.26 5.37 -28.48
C ARG A 287 -6.10 6.19 -27.51
N GLU A 288 -6.04 7.51 -27.64
CA GLU A 288 -6.93 8.40 -26.92
C GLU A 288 -8.40 8.05 -27.18
N ALA A 289 -9.20 8.12 -26.12
CA ALA A 289 -10.59 7.73 -26.13
C ALA A 289 -11.40 8.68 -25.23
N PRO A 290 -11.61 9.94 -25.67
CA PRO A 290 -12.32 10.95 -24.90
C PRO A 290 -13.75 10.55 -24.56
N GLU A 291 -14.35 9.65 -25.34
CA GLU A 291 -15.68 9.08 -25.10
C GLU A 291 -15.76 8.21 -23.83
N LEU A 292 -14.63 7.79 -23.27
CA LEU A 292 -14.57 7.08 -21.99
C LEU A 292 -14.68 8.01 -20.79
N LYS A 293 -14.55 9.33 -20.99
CA LYS A 293 -14.67 10.31 -19.93
C LYS A 293 -16.14 10.53 -19.56
N PRO A 294 -16.58 10.20 -18.34
CA PRO A 294 -17.92 10.54 -17.89
C PRO A 294 -18.04 12.06 -17.59
N GLU A 295 -19.26 12.59 -17.64
CA GLU A 295 -19.53 13.99 -17.33
C GLU A 295 -19.09 14.40 -15.91
N SER A 296 -19.19 13.46 -14.98
CA SER A 296 -18.81 13.68 -13.57
C SER A 296 -17.31 13.80 -13.33
N ASP A 297 -16.46 13.33 -14.25
CA ASP A 297 -15.02 13.42 -14.13
C ASP A 297 -14.49 14.80 -14.54
N ILE A 298 -13.52 15.33 -13.81
CA ILE A 298 -12.98 16.67 -13.97
C ILE A 298 -11.57 16.60 -14.55
N ALA A 299 -11.41 17.15 -15.76
CA ALA A 299 -10.11 17.27 -16.40
C ALA A 299 -9.48 18.63 -16.01
N ALA A 300 -8.87 18.71 -14.84
CA ALA A 300 -8.25 19.93 -14.32
C ALA A 300 -7.03 19.62 -13.46
N ASP A 301 -6.08 20.55 -13.41
CA ASP A 301 -4.95 20.51 -12.50
C ASP A 301 -5.45 20.41 -11.05
N PRO A 302 -5.01 19.41 -10.28
CA PRO A 302 -5.41 19.25 -8.88
C PRO A 302 -5.04 20.43 -7.99
N ARG A 303 -4.01 21.19 -8.35
CA ARG A 303 -3.43 22.25 -7.55
C ARG A 303 -2.97 21.75 -6.18
N PHE A 304 -2.08 20.77 -6.21
CA PHE A 304 -1.44 20.25 -4.99
C PHE A 304 -0.65 21.34 -4.27
N VAL A 305 -0.50 21.19 -2.98
CA VAL A 305 0.28 22.12 -2.13
C VAL A 305 1.74 22.13 -2.58
N ASP A 306 2.36 20.96 -2.67
CA ASP A 306 3.74 20.78 -3.12
C ASP A 306 3.95 19.35 -3.64
N ALA A 307 3.62 19.12 -4.91
CA ALA A 307 3.74 17.80 -5.54
C ALA A 307 5.19 17.33 -5.71
N GLU A 308 6.16 18.24 -5.71
CA GLU A 308 7.59 17.90 -5.85
C GLU A 308 8.14 17.27 -4.56
N HIS A 309 7.55 17.61 -3.42
CA HIS A 309 7.90 17.07 -2.11
C HIS A 309 6.81 16.14 -1.54
N ASP A 310 6.00 15.51 -2.41
CA ASP A 310 4.95 14.54 -2.03
C ASP A 310 3.83 15.09 -1.14
N ASP A 311 3.65 16.41 -1.09
CA ASP A 311 2.49 17.01 -0.44
C ASP A 311 1.32 17.10 -1.42
N PHE A 312 0.59 16.00 -1.53
CA PHE A 312 -0.57 15.86 -2.40
C PHE A 312 -1.88 16.34 -1.76
N ARG A 313 -1.81 17.14 -0.72
CA ARG A 313 -3.00 17.85 -0.22
C ARG A 313 -3.44 18.88 -1.25
N LEU A 314 -4.73 19.09 -1.34
CA LEU A 314 -5.29 20.08 -2.26
C LEU A 314 -5.23 21.49 -1.66
N ARG A 315 -4.96 22.50 -2.50
CA ARG A 315 -5.13 23.90 -2.13
C ARG A 315 -6.61 24.25 -2.05
N PRO A 316 -7.00 25.23 -1.22
CA PRO A 316 -8.41 25.61 -1.04
C PRO A 316 -9.11 26.11 -2.32
N ASP A 317 -8.34 26.59 -3.29
CA ASP A 317 -8.83 27.16 -4.55
C ASP A 317 -8.90 26.13 -5.71
N THR A 318 -8.71 24.85 -5.42
CA THR A 318 -8.88 23.80 -6.44
C THR A 318 -10.33 23.56 -6.81
N THR A 319 -10.54 23.17 -8.08
CA THR A 319 -11.87 22.75 -8.54
C THR A 319 -12.27 21.34 -8.10
N LEU A 320 -11.41 20.60 -7.41
CA LEU A 320 -11.63 19.21 -7.00
C LEU A 320 -12.27 19.05 -5.62
N LEU A 321 -12.76 20.14 -5.04
CA LEU A 321 -13.54 20.12 -3.79
C LEU A 321 -15.04 19.98 -4.06
N ASN A 322 -15.76 19.33 -3.15
CA ASN A 322 -17.22 19.18 -3.15
C ASN A 322 -17.77 18.64 -4.47
N LYS A 323 -17.26 17.47 -4.90
CA LYS A 323 -17.68 16.81 -6.14
C LYS A 323 -18.54 15.56 -5.86
N GLY A 324 -19.81 15.65 -6.22
CA GLY A 324 -20.76 14.58 -5.93
C GLY A 324 -20.78 14.23 -4.44
N PRO A 325 -20.61 12.95 -4.07
CA PRO A 325 -20.60 12.54 -2.67
C PRO A 325 -19.27 12.79 -1.95
N PHE A 326 -18.27 13.35 -2.65
CA PHE A 326 -16.92 13.55 -2.11
C PHE A 326 -16.71 15.01 -1.65
N PRO A 327 -16.39 15.26 -0.38
CA PRO A 327 -16.02 16.59 0.09
C PRO A 327 -14.71 17.09 -0.56
N TYR A 328 -13.84 16.18 -0.93
CA TYR A 328 -12.64 16.39 -1.76
C TYR A 328 -12.30 15.10 -2.50
N LEU A 329 -11.61 15.22 -3.63
CA LEU A 329 -11.10 14.06 -4.36
C LEU A 329 -9.72 13.69 -3.84
N GLY A 330 -9.33 12.41 -4.04
CA GLY A 330 -8.02 11.90 -3.68
C GLY A 330 -7.88 11.47 -2.22
N ALA A 331 -6.65 11.07 -1.86
CA ALA A 331 -6.33 10.38 -0.61
C ALA A 331 -6.15 11.31 0.60
N ARG A 332 -5.78 12.56 0.37
CA ARG A 332 -5.39 13.50 1.44
C ARG A 332 -6.42 14.61 1.59
N PRO A 333 -6.81 14.98 2.82
CA PRO A 333 -7.67 16.12 3.04
C PRO A 333 -7.00 17.41 2.53
N PRO A 334 -7.77 18.41 2.07
CA PRO A 334 -7.22 19.69 1.63
C PRO A 334 -6.59 20.46 2.80
N LEU A 335 -5.76 21.46 2.48
CA LEU A 335 -5.38 22.44 3.48
C LEU A 335 -6.63 23.16 4.00
N PRO A 336 -6.68 23.49 5.30
CA PRO A 336 -7.73 24.37 5.81
C PRO A 336 -7.67 25.71 5.08
N ALA A 337 -8.84 26.29 4.80
CA ALA A 337 -8.90 27.63 4.28
C ALA A 337 -8.20 28.61 5.26
N PRO A 338 -7.47 29.64 4.78
CA PRO A 338 -6.91 30.64 5.65
C PRO A 338 -8.03 31.22 6.50
N SER A 339 -7.84 31.29 7.82
CA SER A 339 -8.75 31.94 8.71
C SER A 339 -8.91 33.40 8.24
N SER A 340 -10.13 33.84 7.97
CA SER A 340 -10.40 35.26 7.67
C SER A 340 -9.80 36.10 8.80
N PRO A 341 -9.00 37.11 8.50
CA PRO A 341 -8.60 38.02 9.54
C PRO A 341 -9.88 38.59 10.15
N HIS A 342 -10.01 38.43 11.46
CA HIS A 342 -11.14 38.95 12.21
C HIS A 342 -11.33 40.43 11.84
N GLN A 343 -12.48 40.80 11.26
CA GLN A 343 -12.93 42.15 11.08
C GLN A 343 -13.21 42.78 12.44
#